data_8fcc34b6727e5c2dbd0b69a225744658
#
_entry.id   8fcc34b6727e5c2dbd0b69a225744658
#
_cell.length_a   1.000
_cell.length_b   1.000
_cell.length_c   1.000
_cell.angle_alpha   90.00
_cell.angle_beta   90.00
_cell.angle_gamma   90.00
#
_symmetry.space_group_name_H-M   'P 1'
#
loop_
_entity.id
_entity.type
_entity.pdbx_description
1 polymer ?
#
loop_
_entity_poly.entity_id
_entity_poly.type
_entity_poly.pdbx_seq_one_letter_code
_entity_poly.pdbx_strand_id
1 'polypeptide(L)'
;PGEFAQAYVIAHEVGHHVQNQLGIAEQVDKARRRASPAESNALSVRMELQADCLAGVWGKRTDTMKNVLEPGDLEAALTAATAIGDDRLQQQAQGRIVPESFTHGTSDQRVRWFKRGFETGDMNQCNTFKAAKL
;
A
#
# COMPACT_ATOMS: atom_id res chain seq x y z
N PRO A 1 10.70 14.59 8.02
CA PRO A 1 9.69 13.88 7.26
C PRO A 1 10.04 13.78 5.79
N GLY A 2 10.87 14.70 5.27
CA GLY A 2 11.09 14.81 3.84
C GLY A 2 11.70 13.59 3.16
N GLU A 3 12.86 13.14 3.63
CA GLU A 3 13.59 12.07 2.96
C GLU A 3 12.89 10.72 3.02
N PHE A 4 12.36 10.37 4.16
CA PHE A 4 11.69 9.09 4.31
C PHE A 4 10.34 9.07 3.59
N ALA A 5 9.58 10.16 3.63
CA ALA A 5 8.33 10.26 2.90
C ALA A 5 8.57 10.15 1.38
N GLN A 6 9.62 10.78 0.88
CA GLN A 6 10.01 10.66 -0.53
C GLN A 6 10.42 9.23 -0.88
N ALA A 7 11.21 8.59 -0.01
CA ALA A 7 11.62 7.20 -0.20
C ALA A 7 10.40 6.25 -0.23
N TYR A 8 9.43 6.49 0.64
CA TYR A 8 8.20 5.70 0.66
C TYR A 8 7.43 5.83 -0.64
N VAL A 9 7.25 7.05 -1.15
CA VAL A 9 6.53 7.27 -2.41
C VAL A 9 7.23 6.55 -3.56
N ILE A 10 8.55 6.67 -3.66
CA ILE A 10 9.33 5.97 -4.69
C ILE A 10 9.18 4.46 -4.54
N ALA A 11 9.29 3.95 -3.31
CA ALA A 11 9.15 2.52 -3.03
C ALA A 11 7.76 2.00 -3.41
N HIS A 12 6.72 2.77 -3.15
CA HIS A 12 5.34 2.43 -3.53
C HIS A 12 5.22 2.33 -5.06
N GLU A 13 5.80 3.27 -5.80
CA GLU A 13 5.82 3.23 -7.27
C GLU A 13 6.62 2.03 -7.78
N VAL A 14 7.73 1.68 -7.11
CA VAL A 14 8.47 0.44 -7.43
C VAL A 14 7.57 -0.77 -7.19
N GLY A 15 6.77 -0.77 -6.14
CA GLY A 15 5.80 -1.83 -5.88
C GLY A 15 4.83 -2.01 -7.04
N HIS A 16 4.28 -0.93 -7.57
CA HIS A 16 3.42 -0.99 -8.76
C HIS A 16 4.17 -1.49 -9.99
N HIS A 17 5.42 -1.10 -10.16
CA HIS A 17 6.24 -1.58 -11.26
C HIS A 17 6.42 -3.11 -11.18
N VAL A 18 6.68 -3.64 -9.99
CA VAL A 18 6.77 -5.08 -9.76
C VAL A 18 5.45 -5.77 -10.13
N GLN A 19 4.32 -5.20 -9.74
CA GLN A 19 3.01 -5.73 -10.10
C GLN A 19 2.80 -5.80 -11.61
N ASN A 20 3.27 -4.80 -12.33
CA ASN A 20 3.25 -4.81 -13.80
C ASN A 20 4.11 -5.93 -14.36
N GLN A 21 5.33 -6.06 -13.87
CA GLN A 21 6.28 -7.08 -14.36
C GLN A 21 5.80 -8.49 -14.12
N LEU A 22 5.09 -8.74 -13.01
CA LEU A 22 4.59 -10.07 -12.67
C LEU A 22 3.22 -10.39 -13.30
N GLY A 23 2.63 -9.44 -14.03
CA GLY A 23 1.32 -9.63 -14.67
C GLY A 23 0.15 -9.45 -13.71
N ILE A 24 0.38 -9.04 -12.48
CA ILE A 24 -0.66 -8.85 -11.47
C ILE A 24 -1.59 -7.70 -11.89
N ALA A 25 -1.04 -6.59 -12.34
CA ALA A 25 -1.81 -5.42 -12.76
C ALA A 25 -2.78 -5.77 -13.89
N GLU A 26 -2.34 -6.55 -14.87
CA GLU A 26 -3.19 -6.98 -15.98
C GLU A 26 -4.32 -7.88 -15.50
N GLN A 27 -4.03 -8.83 -14.62
CA GLN A 27 -5.05 -9.71 -14.06
C GLN A 27 -6.11 -8.95 -13.26
N VAL A 28 -5.67 -7.97 -12.46
CA VAL A 28 -6.57 -7.12 -11.68
C VAL A 28 -7.45 -6.30 -12.62
N ASP A 29 -6.89 -5.70 -13.67
CA ASP A 29 -7.66 -4.93 -14.65
C ASP A 29 -8.75 -5.78 -15.29
N LYS A 30 -8.43 -6.99 -15.70
CA LYS A 30 -9.41 -7.92 -16.28
C LYS A 30 -10.52 -8.26 -15.29
N ALA A 31 -10.17 -8.54 -14.05
CA ALA A 31 -11.15 -8.86 -13.02
C ALA A 31 -12.06 -7.65 -12.71
N ARG A 32 -11.49 -6.45 -12.67
CA ARG A 32 -12.26 -5.22 -12.41
C ARG A 32 -13.28 -4.93 -13.50
N ARG A 33 -12.97 -5.23 -14.75
CA ARG A 33 -13.90 -5.02 -15.87
C ARG A 33 -15.15 -5.89 -15.77
N ARG A 34 -15.06 -7.02 -15.09
CA ARG A 34 -16.17 -7.96 -14.91
C ARG A 34 -16.88 -7.80 -13.57
N ALA A 35 -16.39 -6.94 -12.72
CA ALA A 35 -16.86 -6.78 -11.35
C ALA A 35 -17.88 -5.65 -11.26
N SER A 36 -18.72 -5.68 -10.21
CA SER A 36 -19.53 -4.54 -9.84
C SER A 36 -18.63 -3.38 -9.40
N PRO A 37 -19.12 -2.14 -9.35
CA PRO A 37 -18.32 -1.02 -8.86
C PRO A 37 -17.70 -1.25 -7.47
N ALA A 38 -18.46 -1.81 -6.53
CA ALA A 38 -17.96 -2.11 -5.19
C ALA A 38 -16.87 -3.19 -5.22
N GLU A 39 -17.06 -4.24 -6.00
CA GLU A 39 -16.07 -5.30 -6.15
C GLU A 39 -14.80 -4.80 -6.85
N SER A 40 -14.96 -3.94 -7.87
CA SER A 40 -13.83 -3.32 -8.56
C SER A 40 -13.00 -2.47 -7.60
N ASN A 41 -13.66 -1.68 -6.74
CA ASN A 41 -12.97 -0.88 -5.73
C ASN A 41 -12.25 -1.76 -4.71
N ALA A 42 -12.86 -2.87 -4.30
CA ALA A 42 -12.22 -3.82 -3.38
C ALA A 42 -10.96 -4.43 -3.98
N LEU A 43 -10.97 -4.76 -5.26
CA LEU A 43 -9.78 -5.25 -5.98
C LEU A 43 -8.69 -4.18 -6.03
N SER A 44 -9.07 -2.93 -6.27
CA SER A 44 -8.14 -1.81 -6.26
C SER A 44 -7.46 -1.64 -4.90
N VAL A 45 -8.22 -1.76 -3.81
CA VAL A 45 -7.67 -1.71 -2.45
C VAL A 45 -6.62 -2.81 -2.25
N ARG A 46 -6.93 -4.03 -2.64
CA ARG A 46 -5.98 -5.15 -2.49
C ARG A 46 -4.70 -4.93 -3.29
N MET A 47 -4.81 -4.36 -4.48
CA MET A 47 -3.66 -4.03 -5.31
C MET A 47 -2.79 -2.94 -4.66
N GLU A 48 -3.41 -1.88 -4.12
CA GLU A 48 -2.69 -0.80 -3.46
C GLU A 48 -2.00 -1.27 -2.18
N LEU A 49 -2.66 -2.11 -1.38
CA LEU A 49 -2.06 -2.66 -0.18
C LEU A 49 -0.90 -3.60 -0.49
N GLN A 50 -0.98 -4.35 -1.59
CA GLN A 50 0.14 -5.15 -2.06
C GLN A 50 1.32 -4.26 -2.44
N ALA A 51 1.08 -3.14 -3.10
CA ALA A 51 2.14 -2.19 -3.44
C ALA A 51 2.80 -1.62 -2.17
N ASP A 52 2.02 -1.34 -1.13
CA ASP A 52 2.56 -0.90 0.15
C ASP A 52 3.46 -1.97 0.79
N CYS A 53 3.02 -3.23 0.76
CA CYS A 53 3.82 -4.35 1.27
C CYS A 53 5.12 -4.51 0.47
N LEU A 54 5.03 -4.48 -0.86
CA LEU A 54 6.20 -4.56 -1.74
C LEU A 54 7.15 -3.39 -1.53
N ALA A 55 6.61 -2.21 -1.25
CA ALA A 55 7.41 -1.04 -0.89
C ALA A 55 8.24 -1.31 0.37
N GLY A 56 7.64 -1.93 1.39
CA GLY A 56 8.34 -2.32 2.59
C GLY A 56 9.44 -3.33 2.32
N VAL A 57 9.15 -4.35 1.52
CA VAL A 57 10.14 -5.37 1.12
C VAL A 57 11.31 -4.73 0.38
N TRP A 58 11.01 -3.88 -0.59
CA TRP A 58 12.05 -3.19 -1.36
C TRP A 58 12.93 -2.32 -0.45
N GLY A 59 12.30 -1.57 0.43
CA GLY A 59 13.02 -0.72 1.38
C GLY A 59 13.97 -1.50 2.27
N LYS A 60 13.55 -2.66 2.74
CA LYS A 60 14.39 -3.52 3.58
C LYS A 60 15.56 -4.11 2.79
N ARG A 61 15.29 -4.65 1.59
CA ARG A 61 16.29 -5.37 0.80
C ARG A 61 17.34 -4.48 0.17
N THR A 62 16.98 -3.27 -0.19
CA THR A 62 17.91 -2.37 -0.87
C THR A 62 18.74 -1.52 0.08
N ASP A 63 18.54 -1.62 1.37
CA ASP A 63 19.11 -0.75 2.38
C ASP A 63 18.75 0.72 2.20
N THR A 64 17.92 1.05 1.21
CA THR A 64 17.54 2.43 0.90
C THR A 64 16.88 3.09 2.11
N MET A 65 16.03 2.35 2.81
CA MET A 65 15.37 2.83 4.01
C MET A 65 16.17 2.54 5.28
N LYS A 66 16.99 1.47 5.29
CA LYS A 66 17.83 1.15 6.45
C LYS A 66 18.87 2.22 6.74
N ASN A 67 19.51 2.75 5.71
CA ASN A 67 20.57 3.75 5.87
C ASN A 67 20.05 5.11 6.31
N VAL A 68 18.77 5.37 6.09
CA VAL A 68 18.11 6.62 6.54
C VAL A 68 17.19 6.37 7.73
N LEU A 69 17.08 5.12 8.18
CA LEU A 69 16.22 4.75 9.31
C LEU A 69 16.92 5.09 10.63
N GLU A 70 16.57 6.24 11.14
CA GLU A 70 16.83 6.58 12.53
C GLU A 70 15.58 6.23 13.36
N PRO A 71 15.71 6.16 14.70
CA PRO A 71 14.54 5.98 15.54
C PRO A 71 13.47 7.03 15.21
N GLY A 72 12.27 6.56 14.89
CA GLY A 72 11.16 7.44 14.52
C GLY A 72 10.92 7.58 13.02
N ASP A 73 11.85 7.18 12.17
CA ASP A 73 11.67 7.30 10.71
C ASP A 73 10.60 6.35 10.18
N LEU A 74 10.51 5.16 10.77
CA LEU A 74 9.45 4.20 10.41
C LEU A 74 8.08 4.79 10.74
N GLU A 75 7.96 5.40 11.91
CA GLU A 75 6.73 6.06 12.32
C GLU A 75 6.40 7.25 11.42
N ALA A 76 7.40 7.99 10.96
CA ALA A 76 7.19 9.09 10.01
C ALA A 76 6.65 8.59 8.68
N ALA A 77 7.16 7.46 8.18
CA ALA A 77 6.62 6.84 6.97
C ALA A 77 5.21 6.34 7.16
N LEU A 78 4.97 5.71 8.30
CA LEU A 78 3.63 5.24 8.65
C LEU A 78 2.66 6.42 8.77
N THR A 79 3.13 7.54 9.30
CA THR A 79 2.34 8.78 9.37
C THR A 79 2.03 9.31 7.98
N ALA A 80 2.99 9.28 7.07
CA ALA A 80 2.76 9.70 5.67
C ALA A 80 1.74 8.80 4.99
N ALA A 81 1.83 7.48 5.17
CA ALA A 81 0.86 6.53 4.65
C ALA A 81 -0.53 6.77 5.25
N THR A 82 -0.59 7.05 6.55
CA THR A 82 -1.83 7.37 7.24
C THR A 82 -2.49 8.62 6.67
N ALA A 83 -1.68 9.63 6.34
CA ALA A 83 -2.21 10.90 5.80
C ALA A 83 -2.85 10.75 4.42
N ILE A 84 -2.51 9.69 3.67
CA ILE A 84 -3.03 9.45 2.33
C ILE A 84 -3.99 8.25 2.24
N GLY A 85 -4.42 7.71 3.38
CA GLY A 85 -5.42 6.64 3.39
C GLY A 85 -6.81 7.18 3.03
N ASP A 86 -7.64 6.32 2.41
CA ASP A 86 -8.96 6.70 1.92
C ASP A 86 -9.87 7.23 3.03
N ASP A 87 -9.81 6.62 4.21
CA ASP A 87 -10.62 7.05 5.36
C ASP A 87 -10.32 8.50 5.76
N ARG A 88 -9.05 8.87 5.80
CA ARG A 88 -8.64 10.23 6.11
C ARG A 88 -9.02 11.22 5.01
N LEU A 89 -8.79 10.86 3.76
CA LEU A 89 -9.13 11.71 2.63
C LEU A 89 -10.63 11.96 2.55
N GLN A 90 -11.45 10.94 2.77
CA GLN A 90 -12.90 11.09 2.76
C GLN A 90 -13.41 11.91 3.93
N GLN A 91 -12.85 11.71 5.12
CA GLN A 91 -13.22 12.49 6.29
C GLN A 91 -12.92 13.98 6.07
N GLN A 92 -11.79 14.31 5.47
CA GLN A 92 -11.42 15.69 5.16
C GLN A 92 -12.30 16.30 4.09
N ALA A 93 -12.63 15.52 3.05
CA ALA A 93 -13.37 16.02 1.88
C ALA A 93 -14.88 16.08 2.11
N GLN A 94 -15.46 15.11 2.82
CA GLN A 94 -16.91 14.92 2.91
C GLN A 94 -17.44 14.90 4.34
N GLY A 95 -16.56 14.86 5.33
CA GLY A 95 -16.95 14.73 6.73
C GLY A 95 -17.49 13.36 7.11
N ARG A 96 -17.36 12.37 6.25
CA ARG A 96 -17.84 11.00 6.51
C ARG A 96 -16.97 9.98 5.75
N ILE A 97 -17.03 8.74 6.21
CA ILE A 97 -16.28 7.63 5.65
C ILE A 97 -17.25 6.67 4.96
N VAL A 98 -16.96 6.30 3.71
CA VAL A 98 -17.77 5.37 2.91
C VAL A 98 -16.84 4.23 2.44
N PRO A 99 -16.69 3.15 3.23
CA PRO A 99 -15.70 2.09 2.93
C PRO A 99 -15.86 1.44 1.57
N GLU A 100 -17.06 1.25 1.06
CA GLU A 100 -17.28 0.61 -0.24
C GLU A 100 -16.81 1.45 -1.41
N SER A 101 -16.50 2.73 -1.20
CA SER A 101 -15.94 3.61 -2.24
C SER A 101 -14.42 3.72 -2.17
N PHE A 102 -13.76 3.02 -1.24
CA PHE A 102 -12.30 3.06 -1.11
C PHE A 102 -11.63 2.40 -2.31
N THR A 103 -10.56 3.03 -2.78
CA THR A 103 -9.72 2.51 -3.87
C THR A 103 -8.28 2.26 -3.46
N HIS A 104 -7.83 2.79 -2.31
CA HIS A 104 -6.46 2.67 -1.82
C HIS A 104 -6.35 1.95 -0.47
N GLY A 105 -7.46 1.82 0.24
CA GLY A 105 -7.49 1.23 1.58
C GLY A 105 -7.47 2.26 2.69
N THR A 106 -7.73 1.79 3.91
CA THR A 106 -7.69 2.65 5.09
C THR A 106 -6.25 2.96 5.47
N SER A 107 -6.05 4.01 6.25
CA SER A 107 -4.75 4.36 6.79
C SER A 107 -4.13 3.20 7.56
N ASP A 108 -4.90 2.55 8.43
CA ASP A 108 -4.42 1.40 9.22
C ASP A 108 -4.03 0.22 8.35
N GLN A 109 -4.79 -0.05 7.30
CA GLN A 109 -4.47 -1.13 6.36
C GLN A 109 -3.15 -0.84 5.65
N ARG A 110 -2.95 0.37 5.18
CA ARG A 110 -1.73 0.76 4.48
C ARG A 110 -0.50 0.65 5.38
N VAL A 111 -0.62 1.13 6.60
CA VAL A 111 0.44 1.03 7.62
C VAL A 111 0.78 -0.43 7.89
N ARG A 112 -0.21 -1.26 8.11
CA ARG A 112 -0.03 -2.68 8.45
C ARG A 112 0.69 -3.44 7.35
N TRP A 113 0.30 -3.24 6.10
CA TRP A 113 0.91 -3.96 4.99
C TRP A 113 2.32 -3.48 4.67
N PHE A 114 2.58 -2.17 4.74
CA PHE A 114 3.95 -1.66 4.61
C PHE A 114 4.86 -2.24 5.69
N LYS A 115 4.40 -2.22 6.93
CA LYS A 115 5.16 -2.75 8.06
C LYS A 115 5.47 -4.24 7.89
N ARG A 116 4.48 -5.02 7.43
CA ARG A 116 4.67 -6.44 7.15
C ARG A 116 5.76 -6.68 6.12
N GLY A 117 5.75 -5.93 5.04
CA GLY A 117 6.80 -6.03 4.02
C GLY A 117 8.16 -5.65 4.54
N PHE A 118 8.24 -4.57 5.29
CA PHE A 118 9.48 -4.08 5.86
C PHE A 118 10.06 -5.04 6.92
N GLU A 119 9.22 -5.61 7.77
CA GLU A 119 9.68 -6.53 8.81
C GLU A 119 10.11 -7.88 8.23
N THR A 120 9.39 -8.40 7.25
CA THR A 120 9.69 -9.72 6.68
C THR A 120 10.74 -9.70 5.58
N GLY A 121 10.78 -8.63 4.79
CA GLY A 121 11.62 -8.58 3.60
C GLY A 121 11.28 -9.66 2.57
N ASP A 122 10.07 -10.21 2.61
CA ASP A 122 9.65 -11.38 1.84
C ASP A 122 8.41 -11.04 1.00
N MET A 123 8.57 -11.04 -0.33
CA MET A 123 7.47 -10.74 -1.27
C MET A 123 6.32 -11.74 -1.14
N ASN A 124 6.59 -12.96 -0.70
CA ASN A 124 5.54 -13.97 -0.51
C ASN A 124 4.57 -13.60 0.62
N GLN A 125 4.96 -12.66 1.49
CA GLN A 125 4.09 -12.15 2.54
C GLN A 125 3.14 -11.05 2.06
N CYS A 126 3.21 -10.69 0.77
CA CYS A 126 2.47 -9.56 0.20
C CYS A 126 1.26 -9.98 -0.63
N ASN A 127 0.74 -11.19 -0.46
CA ASN A 127 -0.42 -11.63 -1.23
C ASN A 127 -1.72 -11.14 -0.61
N THR A 128 -2.05 -9.87 -0.85
CA THR A 128 -3.28 -9.25 -0.35
C THR A 128 -4.55 -9.83 -0.98
N PHE A 129 -4.43 -10.44 -2.16
CA PHE A 129 -5.59 -11.00 -2.86
C PHE A 129 -6.12 -12.28 -2.20
N LYS A 130 -5.25 -13.02 -1.51
CA LYS A 130 -5.62 -14.23 -0.77
C LYS A 130 -5.80 -14.00 0.73
N ALA A 131 -5.48 -12.80 1.21
CA ALA A 131 -5.61 -12.52 2.63
C ALA A 131 -7.09 -12.50 3.03
N ALA A 132 -7.40 -13.22 4.09
CA ALA A 132 -8.76 -13.23 4.64
C ALA A 132 -9.09 -11.91 5.34
N LYS A 133 -8.06 -11.24 5.85
CA LYS A 133 -8.19 -9.98 6.58
C LYS A 133 -7.11 -9.01 6.11
N LEU A 134 -7.51 -7.84 5.70
CA LEU A 134 -6.61 -6.76 5.29
C LEU A 134 -6.31 -5.83 6.45
#